data_221cde651280deeb0a8cc77de9f90d4b
#
_entry.id   221cde651280deeb0a8cc77de9f90d4b
#
_cell.length_a   1.000
_cell.length_b   1.000
_cell.length_c   1.000
_cell.angle_alpha   90.00
_cell.angle_beta   90.00
_cell.angle_gamma   90.00
#
_symmetry.space_group_name_H-M   'P 1'
#
loop_
_entity.id
_entity.type
_entity.pdbx_description
1 polymer ?
#
loop_
_entity_poly.entity_id
_entity_poly.type
_entity_poly.pdbx_seq_one_letter_code
_entity_poly.pdbx_strand_id
1 'polypeptide(L)'
;MIIDPVTDRDVLVFERPPVPRIISVAAVCASAALVFNYIARNEGEIDALPFSLLILLFLGTLAAAIVQYGDHIYCSEVGVMYENKLLRLLGRRGAWMRWEDIVEIREIKNRVLILLSSDGRRMLVDAIVGYAFARAEILRHAPHAILSGTLATDDR
;
A
#
# COMPACT_ATOMS: atom_id res chain seq x y z
N MET A 1 18.21 -9.60 -17.62
CA MET A 1 18.23 -8.16 -17.91
C MET A 1 17.19 -7.52 -17.00
N ILE A 2 17.61 -6.81 -15.95
CA ILE A 2 16.68 -6.15 -15.00
C ILE A 2 16.41 -4.79 -15.64
N ILE A 3 15.22 -4.63 -16.24
CA ILE A 3 14.76 -3.32 -16.68
C ILE A 3 14.36 -2.58 -15.41
N ASP A 4 15.07 -1.51 -15.08
CA ASP A 4 14.68 -0.61 -14.00
C ASP A 4 13.59 0.33 -14.56
N PRO A 5 12.31 0.14 -14.21
CA PRO A 5 11.20 0.90 -14.81
C PRO A 5 11.20 2.38 -14.42
N VAL A 6 12.08 2.77 -13.49
CA VAL A 6 12.16 4.13 -12.96
C VAL A 6 12.94 5.10 -13.86
N THR A 7 13.63 4.60 -14.89
CA THR A 7 14.40 5.45 -15.83
C THR A 7 13.59 5.97 -17.02
N ASP A 8 12.34 5.55 -17.16
CA ASP A 8 11.48 6.01 -18.23
C ASP A 8 10.83 7.36 -17.87
N ARG A 9 10.88 8.33 -18.80
CA ARG A 9 10.45 9.73 -18.57
C ARG A 9 8.93 9.89 -18.37
N ASP A 10 8.14 8.86 -18.71
CA ASP A 10 6.67 8.89 -18.69
C ASP A 10 6.05 7.96 -17.64
N VAL A 11 6.69 7.84 -16.46
CA VAL A 11 6.15 7.04 -15.37
C VAL A 11 5.15 7.84 -14.55
N LEU A 12 3.90 7.40 -14.54
CA LEU A 12 2.86 7.94 -13.66
C LEU A 12 2.99 7.32 -12.26
N VAL A 13 3.02 8.16 -11.24
CA VAL A 13 3.16 7.72 -9.84
C VAL A 13 1.88 8.04 -9.09
N PHE A 14 1.29 7.01 -8.48
CA PHE A 14 0.12 7.13 -7.62
C PHE A 14 0.50 6.86 -6.18
N GLU A 15 0.04 7.73 -5.28
CA GLU A 15 0.33 7.67 -3.85
C GLU A 15 -0.94 7.56 -3.02
N ARG A 16 -0.82 7.10 -1.78
CA ARG A 16 -1.94 7.11 -0.83
C ARG A 16 -2.34 8.54 -0.44
N PRO A 17 -3.62 8.77 -0.08
CA PRO A 17 -4.09 10.08 0.40
C PRO A 17 -3.28 10.56 1.61
N PRO A 18 -3.12 11.89 1.80
CA PRO A 18 -2.35 12.44 2.91
C PRO A 18 -3.02 12.22 4.28
N VAL A 19 -4.36 12.19 4.35
CA VAL A 19 -5.08 12.08 5.63
C VAL A 19 -4.76 10.80 6.40
N PRO A 20 -4.82 9.58 5.81
CA PRO A 20 -4.39 8.36 6.50
C PRO A 20 -2.93 8.40 6.95
N ARG A 21 -2.06 9.04 6.18
CA ARG A 21 -0.64 9.23 6.54
C ARG A 21 -0.49 10.07 7.80
N ILE A 22 -1.18 11.22 7.88
CA ILE A 22 -1.15 12.10 9.04
C ILE A 22 -1.66 11.37 10.29
N ILE A 23 -2.78 10.65 10.17
CA ILE A 23 -3.35 9.87 11.27
C ILE A 23 -2.36 8.81 11.75
N SER A 24 -1.68 8.11 10.85
CA SER A 24 -0.70 7.08 11.19
C SER A 24 0.49 7.67 11.97
N VAL A 25 1.01 8.83 11.55
CA VAL A 25 2.09 9.51 12.27
C VAL A 25 1.63 9.97 13.65
N ALA A 26 0.45 10.56 13.75
CA ALA A 26 -0.11 10.97 15.05
C ALA A 26 -0.26 9.76 15.99
N ALA A 27 -0.71 8.60 15.48
CA ALA A 27 -0.82 7.37 16.26
C ALA A 27 0.54 6.85 16.75
N VAL A 28 1.58 6.92 15.90
CA VAL A 28 2.96 6.55 16.30
C VAL A 28 3.46 7.49 17.40
N CYS A 29 3.30 8.81 17.24
CA CYS A 29 3.72 9.78 18.24
C CYS A 29 2.99 9.57 19.57
N ALA A 30 1.66 9.33 19.52
CA ALA A 30 0.87 9.10 20.73
C ALA A 30 1.28 7.81 21.45
N SER A 31 1.49 6.71 20.72
CA SER A 31 1.92 5.44 21.31
C SER A 31 3.35 5.52 21.88
N ALA A 32 4.27 6.22 21.21
CA ALA A 32 5.60 6.49 21.75
C ALA A 32 5.55 7.32 23.04
N ALA A 33 4.69 8.36 23.09
CA ALA A 33 4.49 9.17 24.28
C ALA A 33 3.93 8.34 25.47
N LEU A 34 3.03 7.39 25.19
CA LEU A 34 2.52 6.47 26.20
C LEU A 34 3.62 5.57 26.79
N VAL A 35 4.47 4.99 25.93
CA VAL A 35 5.63 4.18 26.35
C VAL A 35 6.56 5.02 27.24
N PHE A 36 6.90 6.22 26.77
CA PHE A 36 7.81 7.12 27.50
C PHE A 36 7.22 7.53 28.85
N ASN A 37 5.94 7.93 28.89
CA ASN A 37 5.26 8.32 30.13
C ASN A 37 5.16 7.14 31.13
N TYR A 38 4.95 5.92 30.63
CA TYR A 38 4.95 4.72 31.47
C TYR A 38 6.32 4.50 32.13
N ILE A 39 7.41 4.58 31.36
CA ILE A 39 8.77 4.44 31.88
C ILE A 39 9.08 5.54 32.91
N ALA A 40 8.73 6.80 32.60
CA ALA A 40 9.01 7.93 33.47
C ALA A 40 8.27 7.88 34.82
N ARG A 41 7.05 7.31 34.85
CA ARG A 41 6.24 7.22 36.07
C ARG A 41 6.62 6.09 36.99
N ASN A 42 7.17 5.00 36.46
CA ASN A 42 7.45 3.80 37.24
C ASN A 42 8.88 3.71 37.77
N GLU A 43 9.68 4.81 37.72
CA GLU A 43 11.00 4.96 38.34
C GLU A 43 11.92 3.72 38.22
N GLY A 44 11.74 2.90 37.17
CA GLY A 44 12.53 1.68 36.91
C GLY A 44 11.87 0.37 37.36
N GLU A 45 10.78 0.39 38.08
CA GLU A 45 9.96 -0.81 38.33
C GLU A 45 8.97 -1.00 37.16
N ILE A 46 9.37 -1.82 36.18
CA ILE A 46 8.58 -2.04 34.96
C ILE A 46 7.80 -3.34 35.09
N ASP A 47 6.49 -3.24 35.25
CA ASP A 47 5.62 -4.39 35.10
C ASP A 47 5.62 -4.93 33.69
N ALA A 48 6.02 -6.19 33.53
CA ALA A 48 6.26 -6.78 32.21
C ALA A 48 4.99 -6.80 31.34
N LEU A 49 3.81 -7.01 31.91
CA LEU A 49 2.56 -7.15 31.16
C LEU A 49 2.10 -5.82 30.54
N PRO A 50 1.89 -4.71 31.28
CA PRO A 50 1.48 -3.44 30.68
C PRO A 50 2.57 -2.88 29.75
N PHE A 51 3.85 -3.06 30.08
CA PHE A 51 4.94 -2.61 29.22
C PHE A 51 4.94 -3.32 27.86
N SER A 52 4.79 -4.65 27.84
CA SER A 52 4.75 -5.41 26.58
C SER A 52 3.54 -5.04 25.72
N LEU A 53 2.38 -4.75 26.32
CA LEU A 53 1.21 -4.27 25.56
C LEU A 53 1.45 -2.90 24.93
N LEU A 54 2.12 -1.97 25.63
CA LEU A 54 2.49 -0.67 25.08
C LEU A 54 3.51 -0.78 23.93
N ILE A 55 4.48 -1.66 24.06
CA ILE A 55 5.45 -1.94 22.99
C ILE A 55 4.75 -2.56 21.77
N LEU A 56 3.83 -3.51 21.97
CA LEU A 56 3.04 -4.09 20.89
C LEU A 56 2.19 -3.02 20.17
N LEU A 57 1.56 -2.12 20.92
CA LEU A 57 0.80 -1.00 20.36
C LEU A 57 1.70 -0.08 19.54
N PHE A 58 2.87 0.28 20.05
CA PHE A 58 3.84 1.11 19.34
C PHE A 58 4.33 0.44 18.04
N LEU A 59 4.71 -0.82 18.11
CA LEU A 59 5.16 -1.57 16.93
C LEU A 59 4.04 -1.72 15.88
N GLY A 60 2.80 -1.95 16.32
CA GLY A 60 1.63 -2.02 15.44
C GLY A 60 1.35 -0.70 14.72
N THR A 61 1.38 0.43 15.44
CA THR A 61 1.19 1.77 14.83
C THR A 61 2.34 2.12 13.91
N LEU A 62 3.57 1.77 14.26
CA LEU A 62 4.75 1.96 13.41
C LEU A 62 4.66 1.15 12.10
N ALA A 63 4.26 -0.11 12.19
CA ALA A 63 4.05 -0.96 11.01
C ALA A 63 2.95 -0.37 10.09
N ALA A 64 1.84 0.09 10.66
CA ALA A 64 0.78 0.75 9.90
C ALA A 64 1.26 2.03 9.23
N ALA A 65 2.09 2.85 9.90
CA ALA A 65 2.68 4.05 9.31
C ALA A 65 3.63 3.70 8.15
N ILE A 66 4.46 2.67 8.29
CA ILE A 66 5.36 2.20 7.22
C ILE A 66 4.55 1.84 5.96
N VAL A 67 3.44 1.09 6.12
CA VAL A 67 2.57 0.75 5.00
C VAL A 67 1.96 2.00 4.37
N GLN A 68 1.43 2.92 5.18
CA GLN A 68 0.76 4.12 4.68
C GLN A 68 1.68 5.09 3.93
N TYR A 69 2.93 5.24 4.38
CA TYR A 69 3.89 6.18 3.79
C TYR A 69 4.69 5.59 2.63
N GLY A 70 4.91 4.29 2.65
CA GLY A 70 5.81 3.63 1.72
C GLY A 70 5.17 3.24 0.40
N ASP A 71 3.85 3.07 0.36
CA ASP A 71 3.15 2.50 -0.78
C ASP A 71 3.05 3.47 -1.95
N HIS A 72 3.61 3.03 -3.09
CA HIS A 72 3.56 3.75 -4.36
C HIS A 72 3.20 2.77 -5.47
N ILE A 73 2.43 3.25 -6.44
CA ILE A 73 2.09 2.51 -7.65
C ILE A 73 2.66 3.29 -8.82
N TYR A 74 3.49 2.64 -9.59
CA TYR A 74 4.12 3.19 -10.78
C TYR A 74 3.49 2.55 -12.02
N CYS A 75 2.95 3.36 -12.91
CA CYS A 75 2.48 2.92 -14.22
C CYS A 75 3.42 3.47 -15.29
N SER A 76 4.00 2.57 -16.07
CA SER A 76 4.85 2.87 -17.23
C SER A 76 4.20 2.32 -18.49
N GLU A 77 4.79 2.57 -19.66
CA GLU A 77 4.32 1.98 -20.91
C GLU A 77 4.39 0.45 -20.94
N VAL A 78 5.31 -0.15 -20.17
CA VAL A 78 5.59 -1.59 -20.20
C VAL A 78 4.78 -2.37 -19.15
N GLY A 79 4.40 -1.72 -18.04
CA GLY A 79 3.70 -2.43 -16.98
C GLY A 79 3.45 -1.57 -15.74
N VAL A 80 2.95 -2.21 -14.71
CA VAL A 80 2.63 -1.63 -13.42
C VAL A 80 3.53 -2.22 -12.34
N MET A 81 4.02 -1.36 -11.43
CA MET A 81 4.82 -1.75 -10.28
C MET A 81 4.18 -1.21 -9.00
N TYR A 82 3.99 -2.10 -8.04
CA TYR A 82 3.69 -1.74 -6.68
C TYR A 82 4.96 -1.82 -5.85
N GLU A 83 5.32 -0.75 -5.19
CA GLU A 83 6.50 -0.69 -4.34
C GLU A 83 6.17 0.00 -3.01
N ASN A 84 6.71 -0.55 -1.92
CA ASN A 84 6.79 0.14 -0.65
C ASN A 84 8.23 0.59 -0.43
N LYS A 85 8.49 1.89 -0.52
CA LYS A 85 9.83 2.48 -0.42
C LYS A 85 10.54 2.13 0.89
N LEU A 86 9.80 2.05 2.01
CA LEU A 86 10.38 1.71 3.30
C LEU A 86 10.72 0.22 3.39
N LEU A 87 9.86 -0.66 2.85
CA LEU A 87 10.18 -2.09 2.80
C LEU A 87 11.34 -2.39 1.83
N ARG A 88 11.51 -1.58 0.80
CA ARG A 88 12.68 -1.65 -0.11
C ARG A 88 13.99 -1.44 0.65
N LEU A 89 14.05 -0.53 1.61
CA LEU A 89 15.22 -0.34 2.48
C LEU A 89 15.56 -1.59 3.29
N LEU A 90 14.56 -2.44 3.57
CA LEU A 90 14.72 -3.73 4.23
C LEU A 90 14.98 -4.89 3.23
N GLY A 91 15.34 -4.57 1.99
CA GLY A 91 15.67 -5.55 0.95
C GLY A 91 14.47 -6.23 0.29
N ARG A 92 13.23 -5.82 0.61
CA ARG A 92 12.03 -6.34 -0.07
C ARG A 92 11.83 -5.62 -1.40
N ARG A 93 11.72 -6.41 -2.48
CA ARG A 93 11.44 -5.88 -3.82
C ARG A 93 9.94 -5.64 -3.99
N GLY A 94 9.59 -4.61 -4.78
CA GLY A 94 8.23 -4.35 -5.21
C GLY A 94 7.68 -5.47 -6.13
N ALA A 95 6.37 -5.55 -6.25
CA ALA A 95 5.72 -6.43 -7.20
C ALA A 95 5.67 -5.73 -8.57
N TRP A 96 6.11 -6.43 -9.61
CA TRP A 96 6.07 -5.95 -11.00
C TRP A 96 5.17 -6.85 -11.84
N MET A 97 4.37 -6.26 -12.72
CA MET A 97 3.49 -6.96 -13.64
C MET A 97 3.47 -6.23 -14.99
N ARG A 98 3.73 -6.95 -16.08
CA ARG A 98 3.61 -6.39 -17.44
C ARG A 98 2.15 -6.28 -17.81
N TRP A 99 1.82 -5.30 -18.65
CA TRP A 99 0.44 -5.15 -19.14
C TRP A 99 -0.03 -6.38 -19.91
N GLU A 100 0.82 -6.98 -20.72
CA GLU A 100 0.54 -8.18 -21.53
C GLU A 100 0.25 -9.43 -20.69
N ASP A 101 0.78 -9.48 -19.44
CA ASP A 101 0.58 -10.61 -18.53
C ASP A 101 -0.76 -10.53 -17.79
N ILE A 102 -1.41 -9.37 -17.76
CA ILE A 102 -2.66 -9.16 -17.01
C ILE A 102 -3.82 -9.77 -17.78
N VAL A 103 -4.43 -10.80 -17.22
CA VAL A 103 -5.55 -11.50 -17.84
C VAL A 103 -6.91 -11.09 -17.29
N GLU A 104 -6.93 -10.62 -16.04
CA GLU A 104 -8.17 -10.21 -15.38
C GLU A 104 -7.94 -9.01 -14.48
N ILE A 105 -8.87 -8.07 -14.49
CA ILE A 105 -8.92 -6.91 -13.60
C ILE A 105 -10.24 -7.00 -12.83
N ARG A 106 -10.16 -7.18 -11.50
CA ARG A 106 -11.34 -7.19 -10.62
C ARG A 106 -11.47 -5.86 -9.94
N GLU A 107 -12.65 -5.26 -10.07
CA GLU A 107 -12.97 -4.01 -9.38
C GLU A 107 -13.88 -4.28 -8.18
N ILE A 108 -13.48 -3.80 -6.99
CA ILE A 108 -14.23 -3.96 -5.75
C ILE A 108 -14.67 -2.57 -5.27
N LYS A 109 -16.00 -2.37 -5.14
CA LYS A 109 -16.62 -1.15 -4.57
C LYS A 109 -16.08 0.15 -5.18
N ASN A 110 -15.72 0.16 -6.47
CA ASN A 110 -15.18 1.31 -7.21
C ASN A 110 -13.98 1.99 -6.50
N ARG A 111 -13.18 1.25 -5.74
CA ARG A 111 -12.03 1.80 -4.98
C ARG A 111 -10.80 0.93 -4.98
N VAL A 112 -10.93 -0.32 -5.36
CA VAL A 112 -9.87 -1.30 -5.32
C VAL A 112 -9.84 -2.05 -6.63
N LEU A 113 -8.68 -2.13 -7.27
CA LEU A 113 -8.44 -3.01 -8.40
C LEU A 113 -7.53 -4.15 -7.96
N ILE A 114 -7.89 -5.37 -8.35
CA ILE A 114 -7.05 -6.54 -8.23
C ILE A 114 -6.65 -6.93 -9.64
N LEU A 115 -5.36 -6.82 -9.93
CA LEU A 115 -4.79 -7.26 -11.20
C LEU A 115 -4.35 -8.70 -11.04
N LEU A 116 -4.79 -9.57 -11.94
CA LEU A 116 -4.43 -10.98 -11.97
C LEU A 116 -3.62 -11.26 -13.24
N SER A 117 -2.46 -11.85 -13.07
CA SER A 117 -1.59 -12.26 -14.16
C SER A 117 -1.86 -13.71 -14.57
N SER A 118 -1.52 -14.04 -15.82
CA SER A 118 -1.61 -15.38 -16.39
C SER A 118 -0.85 -16.45 -15.59
N ASP A 119 0.21 -16.07 -14.87
CA ASP A 119 0.99 -16.96 -14.00
C ASP A 119 0.43 -17.05 -12.55
N GLY A 120 -0.74 -16.46 -12.29
CA GLY A 120 -1.43 -16.52 -10.99
C GLY A 120 -0.96 -15.47 -9.98
N ARG A 121 -0.02 -14.57 -10.33
CA ARG A 121 0.35 -13.44 -9.47
C ARG A 121 -0.82 -12.48 -9.34
N ARG A 122 -0.90 -11.83 -8.17
CA ARG A 122 -1.93 -10.84 -7.86
C ARG A 122 -1.28 -9.56 -7.39
N MET A 123 -1.79 -8.43 -7.89
CA MET A 123 -1.40 -7.11 -7.42
C MET A 123 -2.64 -6.34 -7.01
N LEU A 124 -2.60 -5.75 -5.83
CA LEU A 124 -3.67 -4.93 -5.28
C LEU A 124 -3.34 -3.46 -5.52
N VAL A 125 -4.26 -2.74 -6.17
CA VAL A 125 -4.21 -1.29 -6.38
C VAL A 125 -5.36 -0.69 -5.58
N ASP A 126 -5.06 -0.18 -4.38
CA ASP A 126 -6.08 0.33 -3.46
C ASP A 126 -5.72 1.70 -2.88
N ALA A 127 -6.72 2.41 -2.40
CA ALA A 127 -6.60 3.62 -1.58
C ALA A 127 -5.58 4.66 -2.11
N ILE A 128 -5.55 4.91 -3.44
CA ILE A 128 -4.66 5.87 -4.08
C ILE A 128 -5.36 7.19 -4.39
N VAL A 129 -4.61 8.28 -4.40
CA VAL A 129 -5.10 9.57 -4.92
C VAL A 129 -5.30 9.46 -6.43
N GLY A 130 -6.45 9.93 -6.91
CA GLY A 130 -6.73 9.86 -8.34
C GLY A 130 -7.11 8.46 -8.83
N TYR A 131 -7.78 7.65 -8.00
CA TYR A 131 -8.20 6.29 -8.35
C TYR A 131 -8.85 6.19 -9.73
N ALA A 132 -9.77 7.11 -10.07
CA ALA A 132 -10.44 7.10 -11.36
C ALA A 132 -9.47 7.25 -12.54
N PHE A 133 -8.44 8.10 -12.37
CA PHE A 133 -7.39 8.27 -13.36
C PHE A 133 -6.48 7.04 -13.46
N ALA A 134 -6.04 6.49 -12.31
CA ALA A 134 -5.25 5.25 -12.30
C ALA A 134 -6.01 4.08 -12.91
N ARG A 135 -7.31 3.96 -12.61
CA ARG A 135 -8.20 2.96 -13.22
C ARG A 135 -8.26 3.12 -14.74
N ALA A 136 -8.48 4.34 -15.23
CA ALA A 136 -8.53 4.61 -16.66
C ALA A 136 -7.20 4.27 -17.34
N GLU A 137 -6.08 4.60 -16.71
CA GLU A 137 -4.73 4.31 -17.22
C GLU A 137 -4.46 2.81 -17.28
N ILE A 138 -4.79 2.07 -16.23
CA ILE A 138 -4.66 0.60 -16.20
C ILE A 138 -5.51 -0.05 -17.30
N LEU A 139 -6.78 0.37 -17.45
CA LEU A 139 -7.66 -0.16 -18.50
C LEU A 139 -7.19 0.22 -19.91
N ARG A 140 -6.57 1.36 -20.07
CA ARG A 140 -6.00 1.80 -21.35
C ARG A 140 -4.84 0.89 -21.80
N HIS A 141 -3.99 0.51 -20.85
CA HIS A 141 -2.81 -0.32 -21.13
C HIS A 141 -3.09 -1.83 -21.18
N ALA A 142 -4.15 -2.30 -20.52
CA ALA A 142 -4.56 -3.70 -20.53
C ALA A 142 -5.97 -3.90 -21.10
N PRO A 143 -6.26 -3.47 -22.36
CA PRO A 143 -7.60 -3.56 -22.94
C PRO A 143 -8.06 -4.99 -23.21
N HIS A 144 -7.13 -5.94 -23.25
CA HIS A 144 -7.38 -7.36 -23.45
C HIS A 144 -7.79 -8.08 -22.17
N ALA A 145 -7.56 -7.48 -21.00
CA ALA A 145 -7.90 -8.09 -19.72
C ALA A 145 -9.42 -8.11 -19.49
N ILE A 146 -9.91 -9.21 -18.94
CA ILE A 146 -11.32 -9.35 -18.58
C ILE A 146 -11.59 -8.43 -17.38
N LEU A 147 -12.48 -7.46 -17.54
CA LEU A 147 -12.95 -6.64 -16.44
C LEU A 147 -14.09 -7.37 -15.71
N SER A 148 -13.85 -7.84 -14.49
CA SER A 148 -14.85 -8.40 -13.61
C SER A 148 -15.10 -7.46 -12.44
N GLY A 149 -16.33 -7.01 -12.26
CA GLY A 149 -16.76 -6.19 -11.11
C GLY A 149 -17.59 -7.01 -10.15
N THR A 150 -17.40 -6.85 -8.86
CA THR A 150 -18.47 -7.20 -7.92
C THR A 150 -19.54 -6.13 -8.12
N LEU A 151 -20.65 -6.51 -8.77
CA LEU A 151 -21.84 -5.66 -8.78
C LEU A 151 -22.08 -5.23 -7.33
N ALA A 152 -22.12 -3.92 -7.10
CA ALA A 152 -22.59 -3.41 -5.83
C ALA A 152 -23.94 -4.09 -5.60
N THR A 153 -24.04 -4.95 -4.61
CA THR A 153 -25.32 -5.39 -4.11
C THR A 153 -26.05 -4.12 -3.74
N ASP A 154 -27.09 -3.86 -4.53
CA ASP A 154 -28.05 -2.77 -4.35
C ASP A 154 -28.64 -2.94 -2.94
N ASP A 155 -28.04 -2.25 -1.98
CA ASP A 155 -28.60 -2.13 -0.63
C ASP A 155 -29.82 -1.20 -0.74
N ARG A 156 -30.97 -1.82 -1.00
CA ARG A 156 -32.28 -1.21 -0.79
C ARG A 156 -32.60 -1.10 0.68
#